data_4e13eb8f15894717d576b842da2b348e
#
_entry.id   4e13eb8f15894717d576b842da2b348e
#
_cell.length_a   1.000
_cell.length_b   1.000
_cell.length_c   1.000
_cell.angle_alpha   90.00
_cell.angle_beta   90.00
_cell.angle_gamma   90.00
#
_symmetry.space_group_name_H-M   'P 1'
#
loop_
_entity.id
_entity.type
_entity.pdbx_description
1 polymer ?
#
loop_
_entity_poly.entity_id
_entity_poly.type
_entity_poly.pdbx_seq_one_letter_code
_entity_poly.pdbx_strand_id
1 'polypeptide(L)'
;SSATDGVVCDSKYVGNTGTATYPFNLGRTATHEIAHWMNLRHIWGDATCGSDLVNDTPTHNTANYGVPPVGHRSTCTGTPLEMYMNYMDYTDDRGMYMFSGDQKNRMLAIFNVGGSRASFR
;
A
#
# COMPACT_ATOMS: atom_id res chain seq x y z
N SER A 1 9.46 -18.73 4.11
CA SER A 1 9.14 -19.92 4.91
C SER A 1 8.23 -19.52 6.08
N SER A 2 7.48 -20.44 6.64
CA SER A 2 6.62 -20.16 7.83
C SER A 2 7.41 -19.61 9.02
N ALA A 3 8.68 -19.95 9.14
CA ALA A 3 9.56 -19.48 10.22
C ALA A 3 9.95 -17.99 10.09
N THR A 4 9.83 -17.42 8.91
CA THR A 4 10.17 -16.01 8.62
C THR A 4 8.97 -15.23 8.11
N ASP A 5 7.78 -15.81 8.17
CA ASP A 5 6.55 -15.16 7.72
C ASP A 5 6.06 -14.16 8.76
N GLY A 6 5.88 -12.91 8.35
CA GLY A 6 5.44 -11.86 9.24
C GLY A 6 5.66 -10.48 8.67
N VAL A 7 5.43 -9.48 9.52
CA VAL A 7 5.59 -8.07 9.21
C VAL A 7 6.71 -7.50 10.08
N VAL A 8 7.63 -6.75 9.48
CA VAL A 8 8.71 -6.06 10.19
C VAL A 8 8.56 -4.56 9.98
N CYS A 9 8.43 -3.82 11.07
CA CYS A 9 8.34 -2.35 11.03
C CYS A 9 9.37 -1.75 11.98
N ASP A 10 10.00 -0.64 11.58
CA ASP A 10 10.80 0.17 12.50
C ASP A 10 9.87 0.84 13.53
N SER A 11 10.24 0.80 14.79
CA SER A 11 9.46 1.41 15.88
C SER A 11 9.22 2.91 15.71
N LYS A 12 10.06 3.60 14.93
CA LYS A 12 9.89 5.01 14.58
C LYS A 12 8.69 5.29 13.66
N TYR A 13 8.15 4.25 13.03
CA TYR A 13 7.08 4.36 12.04
C TYR A 13 5.84 3.57 12.43
N VAL A 14 5.74 3.15 13.69
CA VAL A 14 4.60 2.39 14.21
C VAL A 14 3.86 3.18 15.28
N GLY A 15 2.55 3.32 15.10
CA GLY A 15 1.67 3.99 16.05
C GLY A 15 1.65 5.51 15.91
N ASN A 16 1.19 6.18 16.97
CA ASN A 16 1.00 7.63 17.03
C ASN A 16 1.56 8.28 18.29
N THR A 17 2.24 7.49 19.11
CA THR A 17 2.87 7.91 20.38
C THR A 17 4.25 7.25 20.54
N GLY A 18 4.94 7.56 21.60
CA GLY A 18 6.24 6.95 21.93
C GLY A 18 7.33 7.39 20.94
N THR A 19 7.94 6.45 20.24
CA THR A 19 9.04 6.70 19.28
C THR A 19 8.55 7.09 17.88
N ALA A 20 7.25 7.10 17.63
CA ALA A 20 6.69 7.43 16.32
C ALA A 20 7.09 8.85 15.87
N THR A 21 7.62 8.97 14.66
CA THR A 21 8.22 10.21 14.14
C THR A 21 7.47 10.73 12.91
N TYR A 22 7.15 12.02 12.93
CA TYR A 22 6.58 12.70 11.76
C TYR A 22 7.50 12.54 10.52
N PRO A 23 6.96 12.31 9.33
CA PRO A 23 5.54 12.33 8.95
C PRO A 23 4.84 10.95 9.00
N PHE A 24 5.46 9.92 9.60
CA PHE A 24 5.01 8.53 9.63
C PHE A 24 4.51 8.12 11.02
N ASN A 25 3.78 9.00 11.68
CA ASN A 25 3.33 8.84 13.07
C ASN A 25 1.81 8.72 13.23
N LEU A 26 1.11 8.22 12.22
CA LEU A 26 -0.34 7.98 12.27
C LEU A 26 -0.71 6.49 12.02
N GLY A 27 0.27 5.59 12.11
CA GLY A 27 0.06 4.15 12.03
C GLY A 27 -0.08 3.60 10.60
N ARG A 28 0.18 4.40 9.57
CA ARG A 28 -0.02 3.99 8.16
C ARG A 28 1.06 3.04 7.65
N THR A 29 2.28 3.13 8.19
CA THR A 29 3.35 2.18 7.88
C THR A 29 2.95 0.75 8.23
N ALA A 30 2.43 0.51 9.44
CA ALA A 30 1.97 -0.82 9.81
C ALA A 30 0.83 -1.32 8.90
N THR A 31 -0.10 -0.45 8.52
CA THR A 31 -1.17 -0.77 7.56
C THR A 31 -0.59 -1.18 6.20
N HIS A 32 0.40 -0.44 5.69
CA HIS A 32 1.09 -0.71 4.43
C HIS A 32 1.79 -2.08 4.45
N GLU A 33 2.58 -2.35 5.48
CA GLU A 33 3.33 -3.60 5.60
C GLU A 33 2.41 -4.83 5.78
N ILE A 34 1.32 -4.68 6.55
CA ILE A 34 0.31 -5.74 6.68
C ILE A 34 -0.36 -6.01 5.32
N ALA A 35 -0.61 -4.98 4.53
CA ALA A 35 -1.17 -5.14 3.19
C ALA A 35 -0.22 -5.89 2.24
N HIS A 36 1.09 -5.68 2.32
CA HIS A 36 2.08 -6.52 1.62
C HIS A 36 2.02 -7.97 2.09
N TRP A 37 1.93 -8.20 3.41
CA TRP A 37 1.74 -9.55 3.94
C TRP A 37 0.46 -10.20 3.42
N MET A 38 -0.57 -9.38 3.12
CA MET A 38 -1.81 -9.81 2.48
C MET A 38 -1.75 -9.81 0.94
N ASN A 39 -0.55 -9.87 0.33
CA ASN A 39 -0.34 -10.01 -1.12
C ASN A 39 -0.61 -8.76 -1.96
N LEU A 40 -0.65 -7.56 -1.38
CA LEU A 40 -0.62 -6.35 -2.19
C LEU A 40 0.79 -5.97 -2.61
N ARG A 41 0.89 -5.33 -3.78
CA ARG A 41 2.10 -4.67 -4.28
C ARG A 41 2.00 -3.17 -4.07
N HIS A 42 3.13 -2.48 -4.17
CA HIS A 42 3.10 -1.02 -4.30
C HIS A 42 2.22 -0.60 -5.48
N ILE A 43 1.50 0.51 -5.32
CA ILE A 43 0.52 0.95 -6.33
C ILE A 43 1.16 1.30 -7.69
N TRP A 44 2.45 1.66 -7.72
CA TRP A 44 3.20 1.89 -8.97
C TRP A 44 3.80 0.60 -9.56
N GLY A 45 3.55 -0.57 -8.96
CA GLY A 45 4.00 -1.88 -9.45
C GLY A 45 5.51 -2.08 -9.44
N ASP A 46 6.25 -1.32 -8.61
CA ASP A 46 7.71 -1.34 -8.47
C ASP A 46 8.49 -1.04 -9.78
N ALA A 47 7.85 -0.33 -10.70
CA ALA A 47 8.43 0.13 -11.96
C ALA A 47 7.73 1.40 -12.43
N THR A 48 8.38 2.21 -13.28
CA THR A 48 7.74 3.36 -13.91
C THR A 48 6.54 2.89 -14.73
N CYS A 49 5.34 3.40 -14.42
CA CYS A 49 4.09 2.99 -15.02
C CYS A 49 3.84 1.47 -14.94
N GLY A 50 4.31 0.84 -13.87
CA GLY A 50 4.16 -0.59 -13.64
C GLY A 50 2.74 -1.01 -13.27
N SER A 51 2.54 -2.31 -13.10
CA SER A 51 1.26 -2.88 -12.67
C SER A 51 1.36 -3.45 -11.26
N ASP A 52 0.45 -3.06 -10.39
CA ASP A 52 0.27 -3.64 -9.06
C ASP A 52 -0.59 -4.92 -9.06
N LEU A 53 -1.01 -5.36 -10.24
CA LEU A 53 -1.89 -6.51 -10.48
C LEU A 53 -3.30 -6.32 -9.90
N VAL A 54 -3.77 -5.08 -9.85
CA VAL A 54 -5.12 -4.68 -9.46
C VAL A 54 -5.71 -3.82 -10.58
N ASN A 55 -6.98 -4.01 -10.90
CA ASN A 55 -7.57 -3.38 -12.09
C ASN A 55 -8.19 -2.02 -11.83
N ASP A 56 -8.59 -1.73 -10.60
CA ASP A 56 -9.28 -0.50 -10.22
C ASP A 56 -8.35 0.56 -9.62
N THR A 57 -7.05 0.32 -9.64
CA THR A 57 -6.01 1.31 -9.30
C THR A 57 -5.46 1.97 -10.57
N PRO A 58 -5.27 3.29 -10.58
CA PRO A 58 -4.67 3.97 -11.73
C PRO A 58 -3.18 3.68 -11.81
N THR A 59 -2.63 3.75 -13.03
CA THR A 59 -1.18 3.62 -13.25
C THR A 59 -0.45 4.84 -12.70
N HIS A 60 0.53 4.63 -11.84
CA HIS A 60 1.40 5.65 -11.27
C HIS A 60 2.75 5.70 -11.99
N ASN A 61 3.37 6.89 -12.01
CA ASN A 61 4.76 7.02 -12.51
C ASN A 61 5.73 6.22 -11.63
N THR A 62 5.67 6.49 -10.33
CA THR A 62 6.52 5.89 -9.29
C THR A 62 5.87 6.18 -7.93
N ALA A 63 6.58 5.93 -6.84
CA ALA A 63 6.14 6.31 -5.51
C ALA A 63 5.91 7.82 -5.39
N ASN A 64 4.88 8.21 -4.67
CA ASN A 64 4.68 9.59 -4.21
C ASN A 64 5.25 9.77 -2.81
N TYR A 65 5.76 10.97 -2.53
CA TYR A 65 6.27 11.38 -1.22
C TYR A 65 5.62 12.70 -0.80
N GLY A 66 5.62 12.98 0.49
CA GLY A 66 4.85 14.12 1.00
C GLY A 66 3.35 13.89 0.84
N VAL A 67 2.60 14.94 0.57
CA VAL A 67 1.17 14.86 0.20
C VAL A 67 1.01 15.60 -1.13
N PRO A 68 0.88 14.89 -2.26
CA PRO A 68 0.63 15.52 -3.56
C PRO A 68 -0.60 16.41 -3.55
N PRO A 69 -0.65 17.45 -4.39
CA PRO A 69 -1.83 18.30 -4.52
C PRO A 69 -3.02 17.53 -5.11
N VAL A 70 -4.22 17.99 -4.77
CA VAL A 70 -5.45 17.46 -5.39
C VAL A 70 -5.37 17.60 -6.91
N GLY A 71 -5.70 16.53 -7.63
CA GLY A 71 -5.61 16.49 -9.08
C GLY A 71 -4.24 16.06 -9.63
N HIS A 72 -3.32 15.59 -8.76
CA HIS A 72 -2.04 15.03 -9.17
C HIS A 72 -2.23 13.89 -10.18
N ARG A 73 -1.50 13.97 -11.30
CA ARG A 73 -1.62 13.02 -12.40
C ARG A 73 -0.29 12.37 -12.73
N SER A 74 -0.38 11.12 -13.13
CA SER A 74 0.69 10.39 -13.79
C SER A 74 0.96 10.95 -15.20
N THR A 75 2.19 10.78 -15.68
CA THR A 75 2.55 10.97 -17.09
C THR A 75 2.47 9.67 -17.90
N CYS A 76 2.00 8.59 -17.30
CA CYS A 76 1.75 7.33 -17.98
C CYS A 76 0.64 7.47 -19.03
N THR A 77 0.48 6.48 -19.90
CA THR A 77 -0.53 6.49 -20.95
C THR A 77 -1.92 6.85 -20.41
N GLY A 78 -2.57 7.85 -21.01
CA GLY A 78 -3.86 8.34 -20.57
C GLY A 78 -3.82 9.36 -19.43
N THR A 79 -2.64 9.68 -18.91
CA THR A 79 -2.42 10.64 -17.80
C THR A 79 -3.44 10.51 -16.66
N PRO A 80 -3.59 9.30 -16.07
CA PRO A 80 -4.60 9.08 -15.04
C PRO A 80 -4.33 9.92 -13.79
N LEU A 81 -5.39 10.23 -13.04
CA LEU A 81 -5.25 10.75 -11.69
C LEU A 81 -4.60 9.69 -10.81
N GLU A 82 -3.51 10.02 -10.15
CA GLU A 82 -2.87 9.10 -9.21
C GLU A 82 -3.65 8.99 -7.90
N MET A 83 -3.73 7.78 -7.38
CA MET A 83 -4.39 7.46 -6.11
C MET A 83 -3.36 7.54 -4.96
N TYR A 84 -2.68 8.70 -4.82
CA TYR A 84 -1.62 8.91 -3.84
C TYR A 84 -2.09 8.73 -2.37
N MET A 85 -3.40 8.79 -2.12
CA MET A 85 -3.99 8.53 -0.81
C MET A 85 -4.14 7.04 -0.49
N ASN A 86 -3.75 6.16 -1.39
CA ASN A 86 -3.80 4.71 -1.19
C ASN A 86 -2.68 4.27 -0.24
N TYR A 87 -2.99 3.36 0.68
CA TYR A 87 -2.01 2.81 1.62
C TYR A 87 -0.80 2.12 0.97
N MET A 88 -0.88 1.76 -0.31
CA MET A 88 0.21 1.11 -1.05
C MET A 88 1.11 2.09 -1.80
N ASP A 89 0.98 3.39 -1.56
CA ASP A 89 1.93 4.43 -1.96
C ASP A 89 2.89 4.76 -0.81
N TYR A 90 3.81 5.71 -1.01
CA TYR A 90 4.77 6.23 -0.02
C TYR A 90 4.44 7.66 0.43
N THR A 91 3.22 8.09 0.24
CA THR A 91 2.69 9.36 0.75
C THR A 91 2.83 9.44 2.27
N ASP A 92 2.99 10.63 2.81
CA ASP A 92 2.97 10.85 4.27
C ASP A 92 1.68 10.29 4.90
N ASP A 93 1.77 9.78 6.12
CA ASP A 93 0.65 9.14 6.82
C ASP A 93 -0.65 9.98 6.80
N ARG A 94 -0.53 11.31 6.93
CA ARG A 94 -1.68 12.23 6.90
C ARG A 94 -2.43 12.27 5.56
N GLY A 95 -1.80 11.83 4.49
CA GLY A 95 -2.37 11.77 3.13
C GLY A 95 -2.92 10.41 2.75
N MET A 96 -2.72 9.38 3.57
CA MET A 96 -3.15 8.01 3.27
C MET A 96 -4.37 7.59 4.08
N TYR A 97 -5.41 7.09 3.40
CA TYR A 97 -6.66 6.72 4.08
C TYR A 97 -7.50 5.66 3.36
N MET A 98 -7.00 4.99 2.32
CA MET A 98 -7.83 4.05 1.56
C MET A 98 -7.09 2.87 0.93
N PHE A 99 -7.83 1.81 0.72
CA PHE A 99 -7.60 0.77 -0.28
C PHE A 99 -8.70 0.81 -1.33
N SER A 100 -8.43 0.31 -2.53
CA SER A 100 -9.46 0.09 -3.55
C SER A 100 -10.29 -1.19 -3.30
N GLY A 101 -11.39 -1.34 -4.04
CA GLY A 101 -12.24 -2.53 -3.95
C GLY A 101 -11.52 -3.80 -4.36
N ASP A 102 -10.77 -3.76 -5.46
CA ASP A 102 -10.03 -4.91 -5.95
C ASP A 102 -8.77 -5.21 -5.12
N GLN A 103 -8.15 -4.20 -4.50
CA GLN A 103 -7.12 -4.44 -3.49
C GLN A 103 -7.69 -5.25 -2.31
N LYS A 104 -8.86 -4.90 -1.80
CA LYS A 104 -9.56 -5.66 -0.77
C LYS A 104 -9.79 -7.10 -1.22
N ASN A 105 -10.31 -7.30 -2.43
CA ASN A 105 -10.57 -8.63 -2.98
C ASN A 105 -9.29 -9.46 -3.07
N ARG A 106 -8.19 -8.85 -3.53
CA ARG A 106 -6.88 -9.50 -3.60
C ARG A 106 -6.34 -9.89 -2.22
N MET A 107 -6.46 -9.01 -1.23
CA MET A 107 -6.09 -9.31 0.16
C MET A 107 -6.88 -10.50 0.72
N LEU A 108 -8.19 -10.55 0.50
CA LEU A 108 -9.04 -11.61 1.02
C LEU A 108 -8.81 -12.96 0.32
N ALA A 109 -8.41 -12.94 -0.94
CA ALA A 109 -8.19 -14.16 -1.74
C ALA A 109 -7.14 -15.11 -1.14
N ILE A 110 -6.14 -14.60 -0.40
CA ILE A 110 -5.10 -15.43 0.21
C ILE A 110 -5.63 -16.37 1.30
N PHE A 111 -6.77 -16.06 1.89
CA PHE A 111 -7.42 -16.86 2.93
C PHE A 111 -8.42 -17.87 2.37
N ASN A 112 -8.72 -17.84 1.07
CA ASN A 112 -9.62 -18.80 0.45
C ASN A 112 -8.99 -20.19 0.39
N VAL A 113 -9.82 -21.22 0.15
CA VAL A 113 -9.36 -22.60 -0.07
C VAL A 113 -8.31 -22.59 -1.20
N GLY A 114 -7.13 -23.14 -0.92
CA GLY A 114 -5.98 -23.12 -1.84
C GLY A 114 -5.18 -21.82 -1.84
N GLY A 115 -5.60 -20.80 -1.10
CA GLY A 115 -4.84 -19.58 -0.92
C GLY A 115 -3.60 -19.78 -0.03
N SER A 116 -2.61 -18.90 -0.19
CA SER A 116 -1.32 -19.02 0.51
C SER A 116 -1.41 -18.97 2.04
N ARG A 117 -2.52 -18.46 2.59
CA ARG A 117 -2.79 -18.32 4.02
C ARG A 117 -4.12 -18.91 4.44
N ALA A 118 -4.58 -19.93 3.75
CA ALA A 118 -5.84 -20.61 4.05
C ALA A 118 -5.89 -21.19 5.48
N SER A 119 -4.74 -21.45 6.11
CA SER A 119 -4.64 -21.96 7.50
C SER A 119 -5.00 -20.90 8.56
N PHE A 120 -5.12 -19.64 8.20
CA PHE A 120 -5.56 -18.56 9.12
C PHE A 120 -7.08 -18.34 9.11
N ARG A 121 -7.80 -19.24 8.51
CA ARG A 121 -9.25 -19.18 8.34
C ARG A 121 -10.00 -19.70 9.57
#